data_e820661e7f2545a2676274c7b731d354
#
_entry.id   e820661e7f2545a2676274c7b731d354
#
_cell.length_a   1.000
_cell.length_b   1.000
_cell.length_c   1.000
_cell.angle_alpha   90.00
_cell.angle_beta   90.00
_cell.angle_gamma   90.00
#
_symmetry.space_group_name_H-M   'P 1'
#
loop_
_entity.id
_entity.type
_entity.pdbx_description
1 polymer ?
#
loop_
_entity_poly.entity_id
_entity_poly.type
_entity_poly.pdbx_seq_one_letter_code
_entity_poly.pdbx_strand_id
1 'polypeptide(L)'
;MKVPVINLQNEKTGEVEVPKVFSTTVRHDVIKKAVVHLQSTRFQPQGRDPMAGKHNTAESRGTGHGIARVPRLKGSSRAAFGVSIVGGHAAFPPRSEKVIVKRINKKEKRFAIRSGIAATA
;
A
#
# COMPACT_ATOMS: atom_id res chain seq x y z
N MET A 1 32.49 6.43 20.59
CA MET A 1 32.51 4.96 20.53
C MET A 1 33.72 4.57 19.72
N LYS A 2 34.59 3.68 20.25
CA LYS A 2 35.76 3.15 19.53
C LYS A 2 35.46 1.74 19.06
N VAL A 3 35.84 1.44 17.83
CA VAL A 3 35.62 0.13 17.20
C VAL A 3 36.98 -0.44 16.81
N PRO A 4 37.25 -1.74 17.08
CA PRO A 4 38.53 -2.36 16.72
C PRO A 4 38.64 -2.53 15.20
N VAL A 5 39.81 -2.26 14.66
CA VAL A 5 40.15 -2.56 13.27
C VAL A 5 40.72 -3.98 13.23
N ILE A 6 40.18 -4.83 12.39
CA ILE A 6 40.52 -6.24 12.26
C ILE A 6 41.15 -6.46 10.88
N ASN A 7 42.29 -7.18 10.84
CA ASN A 7 42.89 -7.61 9.58
C ASN A 7 42.22 -8.86 9.00
N LEU A 8 42.62 -9.29 7.81
CA LEU A 8 42.08 -10.50 7.16
C LEU A 8 42.33 -11.79 7.92
N GLN A 9 43.30 -11.79 8.87
CA GLN A 9 43.63 -12.89 9.76
C GLN A 9 42.82 -12.85 11.06
N ASN A 10 41.84 -11.93 11.18
CA ASN A 10 41.02 -11.72 12.37
C ASN A 10 41.77 -11.22 13.62
N GLU A 11 42.94 -10.57 13.43
CA GLU A 11 43.74 -9.97 14.49
C GLU A 11 43.41 -8.48 14.63
N LYS A 12 43.38 -7.97 15.87
CA LYS A 12 43.14 -6.55 16.14
C LYS A 12 44.39 -5.74 15.81
N THR A 13 44.31 -4.88 14.80
CA THR A 13 45.43 -4.05 14.34
C THR A 13 45.41 -2.65 14.96
N GLY A 14 44.24 -2.18 15.43
CA GLY A 14 44.09 -0.87 16.02
C GLY A 14 42.64 -0.55 16.45
N GLU A 15 42.42 0.69 16.89
CA GLU A 15 41.08 1.20 17.22
C GLU A 15 40.82 2.48 16.46
N VAL A 16 39.60 2.64 15.92
CA VAL A 16 39.13 3.85 15.24
C VAL A 16 37.95 4.45 15.97
N GLU A 17 37.95 5.75 16.13
CA GLU A 17 36.82 6.49 16.68
C GLU A 17 35.74 6.68 15.63
N VAL A 18 34.55 6.09 15.89
CA VAL A 18 33.42 6.19 14.95
C VAL A 18 32.64 7.49 15.15
N PRO A 19 32.09 8.07 14.06
CA PRO A 19 31.27 9.27 14.11
C PRO A 19 30.06 9.14 15.03
N LYS A 20 29.59 10.27 15.59
CA LYS A 20 28.45 10.34 16.52
C LYS A 20 27.14 9.71 15.97
N VAL A 21 27.02 9.53 14.65
CA VAL A 21 25.85 8.91 14.03
C VAL A 21 25.64 7.48 14.51
N PHE A 22 26.72 6.72 14.72
CA PHE A 22 26.70 5.34 15.22
C PHE A 22 26.27 5.21 16.70
N SER A 23 26.32 6.30 17.46
CA SER A 23 25.83 6.36 18.85
C SER A 23 24.33 6.71 18.93
N THR A 24 23.63 6.80 17.79
CA THR A 24 22.19 7.10 17.75
C THR A 24 21.40 5.88 18.19
N THR A 25 20.37 6.08 19.02
CA THR A 25 19.46 5.00 19.44
C THR A 25 18.78 4.36 18.23
N VAL A 26 18.87 3.03 18.12
CA VAL A 26 18.22 2.27 17.06
C VAL A 26 16.71 2.17 17.33
N ARG A 27 15.90 2.69 16.42
CA ARG A 27 14.44 2.70 16.50
C ARG A 27 13.83 1.98 15.29
N HIS A 28 13.54 0.70 15.46
CA HIS A 28 12.97 -0.16 14.40
C HIS A 28 11.60 0.33 13.91
N ASP A 29 10.79 0.90 14.78
CA ASP A 29 9.48 1.47 14.45
C ASP A 29 9.57 2.61 13.43
N VAL A 30 10.51 3.53 13.63
CA VAL A 30 10.71 4.67 12.72
C VAL A 30 11.35 4.21 11.40
N ILE A 31 12.27 3.25 11.45
CA ILE A 31 12.86 2.63 10.25
C ILE A 31 11.76 1.96 9.43
N LYS A 32 10.89 1.13 10.05
CA LYS A 32 9.76 0.49 9.39
C LYS A 32 8.84 1.51 8.72
N LYS A 33 8.50 2.60 9.41
CA LYS A 33 7.66 3.68 8.88
C LYS A 33 8.29 4.31 7.63
N ALA A 34 9.60 4.56 7.64
CA ALA A 34 10.33 5.12 6.51
C ALA A 34 10.39 4.15 5.32
N VAL A 35 10.61 2.86 5.56
CA VAL A 35 10.61 1.82 4.52
C VAL A 35 9.22 1.70 3.87
N VAL A 36 8.15 1.68 4.67
CA VAL A 36 6.78 1.62 4.15
C VAL A 36 6.44 2.86 3.32
N HIS A 37 6.93 4.05 3.71
CA HIS A 37 6.81 5.25 2.89
C HIS A 37 7.51 5.08 1.53
N LEU A 38 8.78 4.66 1.52
CA LEU A 38 9.54 4.45 0.29
C LEU A 38 8.90 3.38 -0.61
N GLN A 39 8.43 2.28 -0.04
CA GLN A 39 7.76 1.23 -0.81
C GLN A 39 6.45 1.72 -1.43
N SER A 40 5.70 2.56 -0.72
CA SER A 40 4.44 3.09 -1.23
C SER A 40 4.59 3.98 -2.48
N THR A 41 5.76 4.57 -2.72
CA THR A 41 6.04 5.37 -3.92
C THR A 41 6.23 4.55 -5.19
N ARG A 42 6.41 3.22 -5.06
CA ARG A 42 6.59 2.31 -6.20
C ARG A 42 5.27 1.87 -6.82
N PHE A 43 4.15 2.05 -6.12
CA PHE A 43 2.84 1.65 -6.62
C PHE A 43 2.32 2.65 -7.64
N GLN A 44 1.91 2.14 -8.79
CA GLN A 44 1.25 2.93 -9.83
C GLN A 44 -0.25 3.05 -9.51
N PRO A 45 -0.85 4.24 -9.63
CA PRO A 45 -2.28 4.41 -9.52
C PRO A 45 -3.02 3.54 -10.55
N GLN A 46 -4.04 2.83 -10.08
CA GLN A 46 -4.89 2.00 -10.92
C GLN A 46 -6.34 2.42 -10.74
N GLY A 47 -7.06 2.43 -11.83
CA GLY A 47 -8.48 2.76 -11.85
C GLY A 47 -9.22 2.02 -12.94
N ARG A 48 -10.53 1.99 -12.82
CA ARG A 48 -11.44 1.55 -13.88
C ARG A 48 -12.60 2.55 -13.97
N ASP A 49 -13.35 2.49 -15.04
CA ASP A 49 -14.55 3.29 -15.20
C ASP A 49 -15.55 3.00 -14.05
N PRO A 50 -15.90 4.01 -13.23
CA PRO A 50 -16.86 3.85 -12.14
C PRO A 50 -18.26 3.44 -12.60
N MET A 51 -18.58 3.74 -13.86
CA MET A 51 -19.88 3.42 -14.49
C MET A 51 -19.88 2.08 -15.22
N ALA A 52 -18.74 1.37 -15.27
CA ALA A 52 -18.68 0.06 -15.92
C ALA A 52 -19.70 -0.92 -15.31
N GLY A 53 -20.53 -1.50 -16.17
CA GLY A 53 -21.63 -2.38 -15.77
C GLY A 53 -22.90 -1.66 -15.29
N LYS A 54 -22.94 -0.31 -15.30
CA LYS A 54 -24.10 0.49 -14.92
C LYS A 54 -24.87 1.07 -16.12
N HIS A 55 -24.27 1.06 -17.30
CA HIS A 55 -24.90 1.56 -18.53
C HIS A 55 -25.86 0.52 -19.12
N ASN A 56 -26.98 0.29 -18.44
CA ASN A 56 -28.03 -0.61 -18.92
C ASN A 56 -29.42 -0.15 -18.43
N THR A 57 -30.47 -0.71 -19.03
CA THR A 57 -31.88 -0.39 -18.73
C THR A 57 -32.51 -1.42 -17.79
N ALA A 58 -31.69 -2.11 -16.96
CA ALA A 58 -32.21 -3.13 -16.07
C ALA A 58 -33.00 -2.52 -14.91
N GLU A 59 -34.20 -3.04 -14.71
CA GLU A 59 -35.11 -2.66 -13.63
C GLU A 59 -35.59 -3.90 -12.87
N SER A 60 -35.79 -3.75 -11.56
CA SER A 60 -36.42 -4.81 -10.76
C SER A 60 -37.92 -4.87 -11.07
N ARG A 61 -38.45 -6.07 -11.27
CA ARG A 61 -39.90 -6.28 -11.44
C ARG A 61 -40.69 -6.19 -10.13
N GLY A 62 -40.01 -6.05 -8.99
CA GLY A 62 -40.62 -6.00 -7.67
C GLY A 62 -41.10 -7.36 -7.16
N THR A 63 -42.17 -7.34 -6.36
CA THR A 63 -42.78 -8.52 -5.72
C THR A 63 -43.90 -9.12 -6.54
N GLY A 64 -44.29 -10.36 -6.28
CA GLY A 64 -45.47 -11.00 -6.88
C GLY A 64 -45.24 -11.66 -8.24
N HIS A 65 -43.99 -11.76 -8.71
CA HIS A 65 -43.65 -12.33 -10.01
C HIS A 65 -43.00 -13.74 -9.94
N GLY A 66 -42.89 -14.33 -8.76
CA GLY A 66 -42.27 -15.65 -8.59
C GLY A 66 -40.79 -15.74 -8.92
N ILE A 67 -40.10 -14.62 -9.08
CA ILE A 67 -38.68 -14.53 -9.43
C ILE A 67 -37.94 -13.62 -8.45
N ALA A 68 -36.60 -13.82 -8.35
CA ALA A 68 -35.75 -12.97 -7.52
C ALA A 68 -35.85 -11.49 -7.97
N ARG A 69 -35.88 -10.59 -6.99
CA ARG A 69 -35.98 -9.12 -7.19
C ARG A 69 -34.70 -8.47 -7.71
N VAL A 70 -33.98 -9.17 -8.55
CA VAL A 70 -32.74 -8.68 -9.14
C VAL A 70 -33.10 -7.85 -10.38
N PRO A 71 -32.46 -6.70 -10.62
CA PRO A 71 -32.68 -5.93 -11.85
C PRO A 71 -32.44 -6.79 -13.09
N ARG A 72 -33.37 -6.77 -14.03
CA ARG A 72 -33.31 -7.55 -15.27
C ARG A 72 -33.55 -6.62 -16.47
N LEU A 73 -32.94 -6.95 -17.60
CA LEU A 73 -33.13 -6.22 -18.86
C LEU A 73 -34.60 -6.38 -19.34
N LYS A 74 -35.16 -5.30 -19.90
CA LYS A 74 -36.48 -5.35 -20.51
C LYS A 74 -36.50 -6.34 -21.68
N GLY A 75 -37.52 -7.18 -21.75
CA GLY A 75 -37.65 -8.22 -22.77
C GLY A 75 -36.71 -9.45 -22.59
N SER A 76 -35.95 -9.50 -21.53
CA SER A 76 -35.06 -10.63 -21.23
C SER A 76 -35.16 -11.05 -19.75
N SER A 77 -34.91 -12.32 -19.49
CA SER A 77 -34.78 -12.82 -18.11
C SER A 77 -33.38 -12.61 -17.52
N ARG A 78 -32.42 -12.10 -18.31
CA ARG A 78 -31.05 -11.89 -17.88
C ARG A 78 -30.98 -10.81 -16.81
N ALA A 79 -30.38 -11.16 -15.68
CA ALA A 79 -30.08 -10.21 -14.62
C ALA A 79 -28.95 -9.28 -15.06
N ALA A 80 -29.06 -8.00 -14.72
CA ALA A 80 -28.06 -6.97 -14.98
C ALA A 80 -28.09 -5.94 -13.84
N PHE A 81 -27.15 -5.02 -13.81
CA PHE A 81 -27.07 -3.97 -12.78
C PHE A 81 -26.98 -4.51 -11.33
N GLY A 82 -26.22 -5.56 -11.11
CA GLY A 82 -25.98 -6.10 -9.76
C GLY A 82 -24.49 -6.32 -9.50
N VAL A 83 -24.10 -6.35 -8.22
CA VAL A 83 -22.68 -6.56 -7.83
C VAL A 83 -22.22 -7.99 -8.09
N SER A 84 -23.12 -8.96 -7.82
CA SER A 84 -22.84 -10.40 -7.92
C SER A 84 -23.30 -11.04 -9.23
N ILE A 85 -23.58 -10.25 -10.25
CA ILE A 85 -24.12 -10.69 -11.53
C ILE A 85 -23.02 -10.71 -12.58
N VAL A 86 -23.05 -11.68 -13.49
CA VAL A 86 -22.14 -11.75 -14.64
C VAL A 86 -22.34 -10.53 -15.53
N GLY A 87 -21.29 -9.74 -15.75
CA GLY A 87 -21.35 -8.46 -16.44
C GLY A 87 -21.93 -7.31 -15.62
N GLY A 88 -22.13 -7.50 -14.30
CA GLY A 88 -22.55 -6.46 -13.37
C GLY A 88 -21.46 -5.45 -13.03
N HIS A 89 -21.78 -4.53 -12.14
CA HIS A 89 -20.84 -3.50 -11.71
C HIS A 89 -20.06 -3.90 -10.44
N ALA A 90 -18.88 -3.31 -10.24
CA ALA A 90 -18.19 -3.41 -8.96
C ALA A 90 -18.79 -2.42 -7.96
N ALA A 91 -19.06 -2.87 -6.71
CA ALA A 91 -19.56 -1.99 -5.66
C ALA A 91 -18.57 -0.87 -5.34
N PHE A 92 -17.29 -1.23 -5.20
CA PHE A 92 -16.18 -0.31 -4.91
C PHE A 92 -15.07 -0.50 -5.94
N PRO A 93 -15.21 0.10 -7.14
CA PRO A 93 -14.19 -0.01 -8.16
C PRO A 93 -12.89 0.70 -7.74
N PRO A 94 -11.72 0.23 -8.18
CA PRO A 94 -10.48 0.95 -7.97
C PRO A 94 -10.54 2.31 -8.67
N ARG A 95 -10.01 3.34 -8.00
CA ARG A 95 -9.93 4.71 -8.53
C ARG A 95 -8.50 5.18 -8.56
N SER A 96 -8.11 5.85 -9.65
CA SER A 96 -6.76 6.42 -9.83
C SER A 96 -6.46 7.56 -8.84
N GLU A 97 -7.51 8.22 -8.34
CA GLU A 97 -7.41 9.33 -7.36
C GLU A 97 -7.05 8.85 -5.95
N LYS A 98 -7.03 7.53 -5.71
CA LYS A 98 -6.68 6.97 -4.40
C LYS A 98 -5.27 7.41 -3.99
N VAL A 99 -5.16 8.02 -2.80
CA VAL A 99 -3.87 8.40 -2.23
C VAL A 99 -3.12 7.14 -1.79
N ILE A 100 -2.12 6.72 -2.56
CA ILE A 100 -1.32 5.52 -2.31
C ILE A 100 -0.07 5.86 -1.50
N VAL A 101 0.59 6.99 -1.83
CA VAL A 101 1.85 7.40 -1.21
C VAL A 101 1.62 7.80 0.23
N LYS A 102 2.27 7.09 1.15
CA LYS A 102 2.25 7.40 2.58
C LYS A 102 3.18 8.55 2.89
N ARG A 103 2.74 9.49 3.72
CA ARG A 103 3.51 10.66 4.11
C ARG A 103 4.35 10.38 5.37
N ILE A 104 5.58 10.88 5.39
CA ILE A 104 6.48 10.89 6.55
C ILE A 104 7.05 12.29 6.77
N ASN A 105 7.24 12.70 8.01
CA ASN A 105 7.83 13.99 8.33
C ASN A 105 9.34 13.99 8.03
N LYS A 106 9.87 15.14 7.58
CA LYS A 106 11.30 15.27 7.24
C LYS A 106 12.23 14.89 8.39
N LYS A 107 11.90 15.28 9.63
CA LYS A 107 12.66 14.94 10.84
C LYS A 107 12.63 13.43 11.13
N GLU A 108 11.47 12.79 11.00
CA GLU A 108 11.34 11.33 11.15
C GLU A 108 12.18 10.58 10.11
N LYS A 109 12.12 10.99 8.83
CA LYS A 109 12.93 10.39 7.76
C LYS A 109 14.43 10.50 8.06
N ARG A 110 14.91 11.67 8.47
CA ARG A 110 16.31 11.87 8.84
C ARG A 110 16.73 11.03 10.05
N PHE A 111 15.84 10.89 11.02
CA PHE A 111 16.08 10.05 12.19
C PHE A 111 16.10 8.56 11.84
N ALA A 112 15.20 8.10 10.96
CA ALA A 112 15.20 6.73 10.45
C ALA A 112 16.53 6.36 9.77
N ILE A 113 17.07 7.27 8.93
CA ILE A 113 18.36 7.06 8.25
C ILE A 113 19.49 6.94 9.30
N ARG A 114 19.55 7.85 10.28
CA ARG A 114 20.57 7.78 11.35
C ARG A 114 20.45 6.51 12.16
N SER A 115 19.23 6.11 12.54
CA SER A 115 18.98 4.84 13.23
C SER A 115 19.39 3.62 12.40
N GLY A 116 19.16 3.67 11.08
CA GLY A 116 19.57 2.61 10.16
C GLY A 116 21.10 2.49 10.09
N ILE A 117 21.82 3.61 10.01
CA ILE A 117 23.29 3.63 10.04
C ILE A 117 23.81 3.12 11.40
N ALA A 118 23.20 3.56 12.50
CA ALA A 118 23.60 3.11 13.84
C ALA A 118 23.39 1.60 14.05
N ALA A 119 22.43 0.99 13.35
CA ALA A 119 22.18 -0.44 13.43
C ALA A 119 23.21 -1.31 12.68
N THR A 120 24.14 -0.70 11.91
CA THR A 120 25.21 -1.41 11.20
C THR A 120 26.52 -1.49 12.00
N ALA A 121 26.60 -0.83 13.14
CA ALA A 121 27.72 -0.88 14.08
C ALA A 121 27.40 -1.87 15.23
#